data_f4d64846e53725a6aa7d30f63aca8005
#
_entry.id   f4d64846e53725a6aa7d30f63aca8005
#
_cell.length_a   1.000
_cell.length_b   1.000
_cell.length_c   1.000
_cell.angle_alpha   90.00
_cell.angle_beta   90.00
_cell.angle_gamma   90.00
#
_symmetry.space_group_name_H-M   'P 1'
#
loop_
_entity.id
_entity.type
_entity.pdbx_description
1 polymer ?
#
loop_
_entity_poly.entity_id
_entity_poly.type
_entity_poly.pdbx_seq_one_letter_code
_entity_poly.pdbx_strand_id
1 'polypeptide(L)'
;MKKWIVWLKKSSPWIFLLIGPVLNFYLLEWYTHNPFQTMKPYIQGMNLALFEFAALFLFALTGRISRALGIETAFCAVYGLANYFVLEFRGAPIQPWDILSISTAASVADNYEYKLNRTAVIVLICFVLLLVLEFFLKKGFPKKNKKARIARVCLALSCGLLCFGYTKMLHSEDIVEQKLHLYNKLFTPTTIQF
;
A
#
# COMPACT_ATOMS: atom_id res chain seq x y z
N MET A 1 27.64 16.57 17.76
CA MET A 1 27.03 16.57 16.42
C MET A 1 27.29 15.30 15.60
N LYS A 2 28.53 14.80 15.46
CA LYS A 2 28.83 13.59 14.63
C LYS A 2 28.12 12.28 15.04
N LYS A 3 27.93 12.01 16.33
CA LYS A 3 27.28 10.76 16.81
C LYS A 3 25.80 10.64 16.40
N TRP A 4 25.05 11.73 16.44
CA TRP A 4 23.64 11.80 16.03
C TRP A 4 23.46 11.56 14.53
N ILE A 5 24.32 12.15 13.70
CA ILE A 5 24.28 11.94 12.25
C ILE A 5 24.59 10.49 11.87
N VAL A 6 25.53 9.85 12.57
CA VAL A 6 25.85 8.43 12.36
C VAL A 6 24.68 7.54 12.79
N TRP A 7 24.04 7.85 13.93
CA TRP A 7 22.88 7.12 14.42
C TRP A 7 21.69 7.25 13.44
N LEU A 8 21.38 8.47 12.96
CA LEU A 8 20.36 8.71 11.95
C LEU A 8 20.62 7.92 10.67
N LYS A 9 21.84 7.94 10.12
CA LYS A 9 22.21 7.13 8.96
C LYS A 9 22.09 5.62 9.20
N LYS A 10 22.26 5.16 10.43
CA LYS A 10 22.15 3.75 10.80
C LYS A 10 20.69 3.34 10.96
N SER A 11 19.85 4.21 11.48
CA SER A 11 18.44 3.92 11.84
C SER A 11 17.46 4.32 10.75
N SER A 12 17.78 5.30 9.89
CA SER A 12 16.87 5.83 8.87
C SER A 12 16.20 4.74 8.00
N PRO A 13 16.90 3.70 7.51
CA PRO A 13 16.23 2.70 6.68
C PRO A 13 15.15 1.90 7.43
N TRP A 14 15.33 1.68 8.73
CA TRP A 14 14.34 0.99 9.56
C TRP A 14 13.13 1.88 9.86
N ILE A 15 13.39 3.19 10.05
CA ILE A 15 12.33 4.19 10.19
C ILE A 15 11.52 4.26 8.89
N PHE A 16 12.18 4.24 7.74
CA PHE A 16 11.51 4.22 6.45
C PHE A 16 10.68 2.95 6.22
N LEU A 17 11.10 1.80 6.75
CA LEU A 17 10.32 0.56 6.66
C LEU A 17 8.96 0.67 7.38
N LEU A 18 8.85 1.55 8.38
CA LEU A 18 7.59 1.82 9.09
C LEU A 18 6.84 3.03 8.51
N ILE A 19 7.53 4.06 8.06
CA ILE A 19 6.88 5.28 7.55
C ILE A 19 6.48 5.13 6.08
N GLY A 20 7.25 4.38 5.28
CA GLY A 20 7.00 4.17 3.85
C GLY A 20 5.59 3.65 3.55
N PRO A 21 5.14 2.54 4.18
CA PRO A 21 3.79 2.03 4.01
C PRO A 21 2.70 3.03 4.40
N VAL A 22 2.93 3.81 5.45
CA VAL A 22 2.02 4.89 5.87
C VAL A 22 1.88 5.95 4.78
N LEU A 23 3.00 6.37 4.21
CA LEU A 23 2.99 7.33 3.09
C LEU A 23 2.32 6.74 1.86
N ASN A 24 2.59 5.47 1.53
CA ASN A 24 1.95 4.77 0.42
C ASN A 24 0.44 4.73 0.56
N PHE A 25 -0.07 4.40 1.76
CA PHE A 25 -1.51 4.41 2.03
C PHE A 25 -2.12 5.79 1.80
N TYR A 26 -1.58 6.83 2.43
CA TYR A 26 -2.15 8.18 2.29
C TYR A 26 -2.04 8.73 0.88
N LEU A 27 -0.95 8.50 0.18
CA LEU A 27 -0.79 8.91 -1.21
C LEU A 27 -1.77 8.17 -2.13
N LEU A 28 -1.99 6.86 -1.88
CA LEU A 28 -2.94 6.07 -2.64
C LEU A 28 -4.37 6.62 -2.52
N GLU A 29 -4.81 6.88 -1.28
CA GLU A 29 -6.15 7.42 -1.03
C GLU A 29 -6.32 8.83 -1.60
N TRP A 30 -5.27 9.63 -1.56
CA TRP A 30 -5.30 11.02 -2.05
C TRP A 30 -5.46 11.17 -3.55
N TYR A 31 -5.29 10.09 -4.34
CA TYR A 31 -5.65 10.13 -5.76
C TYR A 31 -7.14 10.44 -5.97
N THR A 32 -7.99 9.93 -5.11
CA THR A 32 -9.44 9.94 -5.29
C THR A 32 -10.18 10.79 -4.26
N HIS A 33 -9.70 10.84 -3.03
CA HIS A 33 -10.33 11.59 -1.94
C HIS A 33 -9.35 11.92 -0.82
N ASN A 34 -9.75 12.82 0.09
CA ASN A 34 -8.97 13.13 1.28
C ASN A 34 -9.31 12.15 2.41
N PRO A 35 -8.42 11.20 2.77
CA PRO A 35 -8.70 10.19 3.77
C PRO A 35 -8.98 10.76 5.17
N PHE A 36 -8.42 11.91 5.50
CA PHE A 36 -8.66 12.56 6.80
C PHE A 36 -10.08 13.11 6.96
N GLN A 37 -10.78 13.39 5.85
CA GLN A 37 -12.15 13.88 5.86
C GLN A 37 -13.18 12.78 5.68
N THR A 38 -12.84 11.74 4.92
CA THR A 38 -13.78 10.70 4.50
C THR A 38 -13.69 9.42 5.30
N MET A 39 -12.52 9.13 5.90
CA MET A 39 -12.28 7.89 6.64
C MET A 39 -12.19 8.11 8.14
N LYS A 40 -12.93 7.31 8.91
CA LYS A 40 -12.81 7.30 10.38
C LYS A 40 -11.41 6.79 10.79
N PRO A 41 -10.82 7.30 11.90
CA PRO A 41 -9.45 6.96 12.30
C PRO A 41 -9.18 5.45 12.45
N TYR A 42 -10.15 4.69 12.98
CA TYR A 42 -9.99 3.24 13.12
C TYR A 42 -9.92 2.52 11.78
N ILE A 43 -10.66 3.00 10.75
CA ILE A 43 -10.60 2.45 9.38
C ILE A 43 -9.23 2.73 8.77
N GLN A 44 -8.70 3.96 8.96
CA GLN A 44 -7.35 4.30 8.54
C GLN A 44 -6.32 3.36 9.19
N GLY A 45 -6.42 3.14 10.52
CA GLY A 45 -5.53 2.22 11.25
C GLY A 45 -5.58 0.78 10.75
N MET A 46 -6.77 0.29 10.41
CA MET A 46 -6.93 -1.06 9.86
C MET A 46 -6.31 -1.20 8.47
N ASN A 47 -6.49 -0.20 7.61
CA ASN A 47 -5.84 -0.19 6.29
C ASN A 47 -4.32 -0.05 6.41
N LEU A 48 -3.83 0.84 7.28
CA LEU A 48 -2.39 0.97 7.55
C LEU A 48 -1.75 -0.35 7.97
N ALA A 49 -2.44 -1.15 8.80
CA ALA A 49 -1.93 -2.47 9.19
C ALA A 49 -1.72 -3.40 7.99
N LEU A 50 -2.58 -3.36 6.96
CA LEU A 50 -2.40 -4.15 5.73
C LEU A 50 -1.18 -3.70 4.95
N PHE A 51 -0.95 -2.40 4.81
CA PHE A 51 0.24 -1.87 4.14
C PHE A 51 1.52 -2.26 4.90
N GLU A 52 1.52 -2.16 6.22
CA GLU A 52 2.65 -2.60 7.04
C GLU A 52 2.94 -4.11 6.88
N PHE A 53 1.90 -4.95 6.87
CA PHE A 53 2.07 -6.39 6.62
C PHE A 53 2.60 -6.65 5.22
N ALA A 54 2.14 -5.92 4.20
CA ALA A 54 2.63 -6.05 2.84
C ALA A 54 4.10 -5.64 2.74
N ALA A 55 4.50 -4.52 3.31
CA ALA A 55 5.89 -4.06 3.36
C ALA A 55 6.81 -5.07 4.06
N LEU A 56 6.40 -5.57 5.23
CA LEU A 56 7.17 -6.58 5.97
C LEU A 56 7.27 -7.90 5.22
N PHE A 57 6.20 -8.34 4.57
CA PHE A 57 6.19 -9.52 3.71
C PHE A 57 7.15 -9.36 2.53
N LEU A 58 7.07 -8.24 1.80
CA LEU A 58 7.98 -7.90 0.71
C LEU A 58 9.43 -7.78 1.20
N PHE A 59 9.65 -7.23 2.39
CA PHE A 59 10.97 -7.18 3.00
C PHE A 59 11.51 -8.57 3.33
N ALA A 60 10.66 -9.46 3.85
CA ALA A 60 11.04 -10.85 4.09
C ALA A 60 11.41 -11.57 2.78
N LEU A 61 10.65 -11.38 1.70
CA LEU A 61 10.91 -11.97 0.39
C LEU A 61 12.19 -11.43 -0.25
N THR A 62 12.31 -10.09 -0.34
CA THR A 62 13.42 -9.43 -1.05
C THR A 62 14.71 -9.38 -0.25
N GLY A 63 14.60 -9.37 1.07
CA GLY A 63 15.71 -9.23 2.01
C GLY A 63 16.37 -7.84 2.01
N ARG A 64 15.77 -6.84 1.35
CA ARG A 64 16.27 -5.46 1.28
C ARG A 64 15.11 -4.47 1.42
N ILE A 65 15.27 -3.50 2.31
CA ILE A 65 14.27 -2.46 2.58
C ILE A 65 13.93 -1.68 1.30
N SER A 66 14.95 -1.21 0.57
CA SER A 66 14.76 -0.46 -0.68
C SER A 66 13.93 -1.23 -1.72
N ARG A 67 14.10 -2.54 -1.84
CA ARG A 67 13.33 -3.35 -2.79
C ARG A 67 11.89 -3.55 -2.31
N ALA A 68 11.72 -3.81 -1.02
CA ALA A 68 10.41 -4.04 -0.46
C ALA A 68 9.52 -2.80 -0.62
N LEU A 69 10.01 -1.67 -0.14
CA LEU A 69 9.29 -0.40 -0.26
C LEU A 69 9.12 0.02 -1.71
N GLY A 70 10.19 -0.07 -2.54
CA GLY A 70 10.09 0.30 -3.94
C GLY A 70 9.06 -0.51 -4.74
N ILE A 71 8.90 -1.81 -4.45
CA ILE A 71 7.85 -2.65 -5.07
C ILE A 71 6.47 -2.18 -4.59
N GLU A 72 6.31 -1.96 -3.28
CA GLU A 72 5.05 -1.50 -2.71
C GLU A 72 4.65 -0.13 -3.26
N THR A 73 5.58 0.83 -3.24
CA THR A 73 5.37 2.20 -3.73
C THR A 73 5.05 2.21 -5.22
N ALA A 74 5.77 1.43 -6.03
CA ALA A 74 5.48 1.29 -7.46
C ALA A 74 4.09 0.69 -7.71
N PHE A 75 3.73 -0.35 -6.95
CA PHE A 75 2.39 -0.94 -7.02
C PHE A 75 1.30 0.07 -6.66
N CYS A 76 1.47 0.81 -5.56
CA CYS A 76 0.52 1.84 -5.12
C CYS A 76 0.38 2.96 -6.16
N ALA A 77 1.48 3.41 -6.75
CA ALA A 77 1.47 4.45 -7.78
C ALA A 77 0.67 4.01 -9.02
N VAL A 78 0.95 2.80 -9.53
CA VAL A 78 0.28 2.27 -10.72
C VAL A 78 -1.18 1.94 -10.43
N TYR A 79 -1.46 1.24 -9.33
CA TYR A 79 -2.82 0.88 -8.94
C TYR A 79 -3.67 2.12 -8.67
N GLY A 80 -3.12 3.09 -7.92
CA GLY A 80 -3.83 4.33 -7.61
C GLY A 80 -4.17 5.13 -8.86
N LEU A 81 -3.24 5.24 -9.81
CA LEU A 81 -3.49 5.91 -11.08
C LEU A 81 -4.54 5.17 -11.92
N ALA A 82 -4.47 3.86 -11.99
CA ALA A 82 -5.46 3.05 -12.69
C ALA A 82 -6.85 3.20 -12.04
N ASN A 83 -6.91 3.12 -10.70
CA ASN A 83 -8.15 3.30 -9.94
C ASN A 83 -8.75 4.70 -10.11
N TYR A 84 -7.90 5.74 -10.16
CA TYR A 84 -8.33 7.12 -10.44
C TYR A 84 -9.09 7.20 -11.77
N PHE A 85 -8.53 6.67 -12.86
CA PHE A 85 -9.21 6.68 -14.16
C PHE A 85 -10.47 5.82 -14.18
N VAL A 86 -10.41 4.61 -13.61
CA VAL A 86 -11.59 3.73 -13.56
C VAL A 86 -12.73 4.38 -12.79
N LEU A 87 -12.41 5.03 -11.68
CA LEU A 87 -13.40 5.76 -10.89
C LEU A 87 -14.01 6.92 -11.69
N GLU A 88 -13.18 7.66 -12.45
CA GLU A 88 -13.65 8.80 -13.27
C GLU A 88 -14.56 8.33 -14.41
N PHE A 89 -14.26 7.19 -15.05
CA PHE A 89 -15.04 6.69 -16.17
C PHE A 89 -16.28 5.91 -15.75
N ARG A 90 -16.20 5.14 -14.66
CA ARG A 90 -17.27 4.22 -14.24
C ARG A 90 -18.04 4.70 -13.01
N GLY A 91 -17.50 5.67 -12.27
CA GLY A 91 -18.06 6.10 -10.98
C GLY A 91 -17.91 5.08 -9.85
N ALA A 92 -17.16 3.99 -10.07
CA ALA A 92 -16.89 2.95 -9.08
C ALA A 92 -15.41 2.52 -9.15
N PRO A 93 -14.77 2.18 -8.02
CA PRO A 93 -13.37 1.78 -7.99
C PRO A 93 -13.14 0.42 -8.64
N ILE A 94 -11.85 0.11 -8.91
CA ILE A 94 -11.45 -1.21 -9.40
C ILE A 94 -11.86 -2.28 -8.40
N GLN A 95 -12.54 -3.30 -8.90
CA GLN A 95 -12.93 -4.48 -8.14
C GLN A 95 -12.03 -5.68 -8.51
N PRO A 96 -11.85 -6.67 -7.62
CA PRO A 96 -10.98 -7.83 -7.90
C PRO A 96 -11.35 -8.59 -9.17
N TRP A 97 -12.63 -8.64 -9.51
CA TRP A 97 -13.13 -9.32 -10.74
C TRP A 97 -12.91 -8.51 -12.02
N ASP A 98 -12.55 -7.23 -11.93
CA ASP A 98 -12.23 -6.41 -13.12
C ASP A 98 -10.98 -6.95 -13.85
N ILE A 99 -10.15 -7.73 -13.16
CA ILE A 99 -9.00 -8.42 -13.77
C ILE A 99 -9.45 -9.34 -14.91
N LEU A 100 -10.63 -9.96 -14.80
CA LEU A 100 -11.18 -10.83 -15.84
C LEU A 100 -11.64 -10.05 -17.08
N SER A 101 -11.91 -8.77 -16.94
CA SER A 101 -12.40 -7.87 -18.00
C SER A 101 -11.32 -6.93 -18.54
N ILE A 102 -10.05 -7.13 -18.16
CA ILE A 102 -8.95 -6.20 -18.50
C ILE A 102 -8.74 -6.11 -20.02
N SER A 103 -8.95 -7.19 -20.77
CA SER A 103 -8.83 -7.20 -22.23
C SER A 103 -9.94 -6.36 -22.87
N THR A 104 -11.16 -6.44 -22.35
CA THR A 104 -12.29 -5.62 -22.82
C THR A 104 -12.06 -4.15 -22.49
N ALA A 105 -11.58 -3.85 -21.27
CA ALA A 105 -11.24 -2.50 -20.89
C ALA A 105 -10.14 -1.90 -21.78
N ALA A 106 -9.12 -2.68 -22.11
CA ALA A 106 -8.04 -2.26 -23.01
C ALA A 106 -8.54 -1.97 -24.43
N SER A 107 -9.50 -2.73 -24.96
CA SER A 107 -10.04 -2.54 -26.31
C SER A 107 -10.86 -1.25 -26.48
N VAL A 108 -11.38 -0.68 -25.39
CA VAL A 108 -12.15 0.56 -25.41
C VAL A 108 -11.38 1.76 -24.86
N ALA A 109 -10.15 1.53 -24.39
CA ALA A 109 -9.34 2.55 -23.73
C ALA A 109 -9.10 3.79 -24.61
N ASP A 110 -8.91 3.59 -25.92
CA ASP A 110 -8.67 4.68 -26.87
C ASP A 110 -9.86 5.63 -27.06
N ASN A 111 -11.05 5.23 -26.60
CA ASN A 111 -12.26 6.06 -26.69
C ASN A 111 -12.41 7.07 -25.52
N TYR A 112 -11.53 7.02 -24.55
CA TYR A 112 -11.59 7.86 -23.36
C TYR A 112 -10.55 8.97 -23.38
N GLU A 113 -10.97 10.16 -22.96
CA GLU A 113 -10.04 11.27 -22.72
C GLU A 113 -9.42 11.15 -21.30
N TYR A 114 -8.12 10.86 -21.25
CA TYR A 114 -7.37 10.73 -20.00
C TYR A 114 -6.92 12.12 -19.50
N LYS A 115 -7.69 12.72 -18.59
CA LYS A 115 -7.35 13.99 -17.97
C LYS A 115 -6.94 13.77 -16.51
N LEU A 116 -5.74 14.19 -16.14
CA LEU A 116 -5.31 14.21 -14.75
C LEU A 116 -5.68 15.53 -14.12
N ASN A 117 -6.36 15.50 -13.00
CA ASN A 117 -6.57 16.68 -12.18
C ASN A 117 -5.27 17.10 -11.47
N ARG A 118 -5.22 18.31 -10.94
CA ARG A 118 -4.04 18.86 -10.26
C ARG A 118 -3.60 17.99 -9.09
N THR A 119 -4.52 17.44 -8.33
CA THR A 119 -4.23 16.58 -7.17
C THR A 119 -3.56 15.29 -7.60
N ALA A 120 -4.09 14.60 -8.62
CA ALA A 120 -3.52 13.36 -9.13
C ALA A 120 -2.09 13.55 -9.66
N VAL A 121 -1.81 14.68 -10.32
CA VAL A 121 -0.44 15.03 -10.76
C VAL A 121 0.49 15.21 -9.56
N ILE A 122 0.07 15.93 -8.53
CA ILE A 122 0.88 16.14 -7.32
C ILE A 122 1.17 14.80 -6.63
N VAL A 123 0.15 13.95 -6.48
CA VAL A 123 0.31 12.61 -5.86
C VAL A 123 1.29 11.77 -6.66
N LEU A 124 1.19 11.75 -7.99
CA LEU A 124 2.12 11.03 -8.85
C LEU A 124 3.57 11.52 -8.67
N ILE A 125 3.78 12.83 -8.62
CA ILE A 125 5.09 13.43 -8.33
C ILE A 125 5.60 12.96 -6.95
N CYS A 126 4.74 12.95 -5.93
CA CYS A 126 5.10 12.48 -4.59
C CYS A 126 5.52 10.99 -4.60
N PHE A 127 4.82 10.12 -5.34
CA PHE A 127 5.22 8.72 -5.51
C PHE A 127 6.59 8.58 -6.19
N VAL A 128 6.85 9.35 -7.23
CA VAL A 128 8.17 9.36 -7.90
C VAL A 128 9.27 9.79 -6.95
N LEU A 129 9.05 10.86 -6.17
CA LEU A 129 10.00 11.33 -5.16
C LEU A 129 10.23 10.27 -4.07
N LEU A 130 9.17 9.61 -3.62
CA LEU A 130 9.27 8.52 -2.63
C LEU A 130 10.10 7.36 -3.17
N LEU A 131 9.85 6.90 -4.40
CA LEU A 131 10.64 5.87 -5.08
C LEU A 131 12.13 6.23 -5.17
N VAL A 132 12.43 7.48 -5.52
CA VAL A 132 13.83 7.97 -5.57
C VAL A 132 14.48 7.93 -4.18
N LEU A 133 13.77 8.37 -3.14
CA LEU A 133 14.27 8.31 -1.76
C LEU A 133 14.53 6.87 -1.31
N GLU A 134 13.60 5.96 -1.59
CA GLU A 134 13.69 4.54 -1.23
C GLU A 134 14.84 3.82 -1.94
N PHE A 135 15.17 4.23 -3.17
CA PHE A 135 16.30 3.67 -3.93
C PHE A 135 17.62 3.85 -3.19
N PHE A 136 17.79 4.93 -2.41
CA PHE A 136 19.01 5.19 -1.64
C PHE A 136 19.09 4.42 -0.31
N LEU A 137 18.03 3.70 0.09
CA LEU A 137 18.03 2.90 1.31
C LEU A 137 18.82 1.59 1.12
N LYS A 138 20.03 1.51 1.66
CA LYS A 138 20.96 0.38 1.39
C LYS A 138 20.95 -0.72 2.46
N LYS A 139 19.89 -0.88 3.28
CA LYS A 139 19.84 -1.88 4.33
C LYS A 139 19.01 -3.11 4.00
N GLY A 140 19.41 -4.25 4.60
CA GLY A 140 18.71 -5.52 4.45
C GLY A 140 19.34 -6.62 5.31
N PHE A 141 18.84 -7.84 5.14
CA PHE A 141 19.37 -9.02 5.79
C PHE A 141 20.76 -9.40 5.25
N PRO A 142 21.67 -9.94 6.09
CA PRO A 142 22.95 -10.47 5.65
C PRO A 142 22.76 -11.60 4.63
N LYS A 143 23.41 -11.50 3.46
CA LYS A 143 23.19 -12.42 2.33
C LYS A 143 23.62 -13.88 2.60
N LYS A 144 24.66 -14.12 3.43
CA LYS A 144 25.28 -15.45 3.62
C LYS A 144 24.96 -16.11 4.96
N ASN A 145 24.06 -15.59 5.77
CA ASN A 145 23.78 -16.12 7.10
C ASN A 145 22.56 -17.06 7.08
N LYS A 146 22.73 -18.36 7.43
CA LYS A 146 21.63 -19.33 7.54
C LYS A 146 20.55 -18.85 8.52
N LYS A 147 20.95 -18.28 9.67
CA LYS A 147 20.01 -17.71 10.66
C LYS A 147 19.16 -16.57 10.05
N ALA A 148 19.78 -15.68 9.25
CA ALA A 148 19.06 -14.62 8.58
C ALA A 148 18.07 -15.15 7.52
N ARG A 149 18.40 -16.26 6.84
CA ARG A 149 17.47 -16.91 5.91
C ARG A 149 16.26 -17.48 6.64
N ILE A 150 16.48 -18.19 7.74
CA ILE A 150 15.41 -18.75 8.58
C ILE A 150 14.52 -17.61 9.11
N ALA A 151 15.12 -16.55 9.66
CA ALA A 151 14.38 -15.38 10.15
C ALA A 151 13.50 -14.75 9.08
N ARG A 152 13.98 -14.66 7.83
CA ARG A 152 13.19 -14.15 6.71
C ARG A 152 12.01 -15.05 6.38
N VAL A 153 12.21 -16.37 6.34
CA VAL A 153 11.13 -17.34 6.08
C VAL A 153 10.09 -17.28 7.20
N CYS A 154 10.52 -17.25 8.45
CA CYS A 154 9.61 -17.10 9.60
C CYS A 154 8.82 -15.78 9.52
N LEU A 155 9.50 -14.66 9.19
CA LEU A 155 8.85 -13.36 9.04
C LEU A 155 7.81 -13.39 7.89
N ALA A 156 8.17 -13.96 6.73
CA ALA A 156 7.26 -14.09 5.60
C ALA A 156 6.02 -14.92 5.94
N LEU A 157 6.22 -16.08 6.60
CA LEU A 157 5.11 -16.93 7.03
C LEU A 157 4.24 -16.25 8.07
N SER A 158 4.84 -15.57 9.06
CA SER A 158 4.08 -14.82 10.07
C SER A 158 3.26 -13.71 9.46
N CYS A 159 3.84 -12.89 8.58
CA CYS A 159 3.11 -11.82 7.89
C CYS A 159 2.00 -12.37 6.99
N GLY A 160 2.27 -13.47 6.27
CA GLY A 160 1.28 -14.15 5.43
C GLY A 160 0.09 -14.68 6.25
N LEU A 161 0.36 -15.34 7.38
CA LEU A 161 -0.66 -15.84 8.29
C LEU A 161 -1.47 -14.71 8.94
N LEU A 162 -0.81 -13.64 9.36
CA LEU A 162 -1.49 -12.47 9.92
C LEU A 162 -2.37 -11.78 8.88
N CYS A 163 -1.87 -11.61 7.67
CA CYS A 163 -2.64 -11.03 6.56
C CYS A 163 -3.85 -11.91 6.22
N PHE A 164 -3.66 -13.24 6.13
CA PHE A 164 -4.75 -14.18 5.89
C PHE A 164 -5.79 -14.18 7.02
N GLY A 165 -5.34 -14.20 8.28
CA GLY A 165 -6.21 -14.11 9.45
C GLY A 165 -6.99 -12.80 9.47
N TYR A 166 -6.33 -11.69 9.16
CA TYR A 166 -6.93 -10.38 9.08
C TYR A 166 -7.99 -10.28 7.98
N THR A 167 -7.70 -10.78 6.77
CA THR A 167 -8.67 -10.80 5.67
C THR A 167 -9.86 -11.72 5.98
N LYS A 168 -9.62 -12.86 6.62
CA LYS A 168 -10.72 -13.74 7.08
C LYS A 168 -11.59 -13.07 8.13
N MET A 169 -10.98 -12.36 9.07
CA MET A 169 -11.71 -11.58 10.08
C MET A 169 -12.60 -10.51 9.44
N LEU A 170 -12.10 -9.82 8.42
CA LEU A 170 -12.84 -8.79 7.71
C LEU A 170 -13.98 -9.34 6.83
N HIS A 171 -13.89 -10.61 6.38
CA HIS A 171 -14.95 -11.29 5.64
C HIS A 171 -15.98 -11.99 6.54
N SER A 172 -15.80 -11.96 7.85
CA SER A 172 -16.77 -12.49 8.81
C SER A 172 -17.82 -11.44 9.11
N GLU A 173 -19.04 -11.63 8.62
CA GLU A 173 -20.19 -10.74 8.87
C GLU A 173 -20.42 -10.53 10.36
N ASP A 174 -20.34 -11.61 11.16
CA ASP A 174 -20.53 -11.55 12.61
C ASP A 174 -19.50 -10.64 13.32
N ILE A 175 -18.24 -10.66 12.87
CA ILE A 175 -17.19 -9.84 13.47
C ILE A 175 -17.27 -8.40 12.96
N VAL A 176 -17.50 -8.25 11.66
CA VAL A 176 -17.49 -6.93 11.00
C VAL A 176 -18.73 -6.13 11.37
N GLU A 177 -19.92 -6.73 11.32
CA GLU A 177 -21.16 -6.02 11.60
C GLU A 177 -21.50 -5.94 13.08
N GLN A 178 -21.37 -7.05 13.83
CA GLN A 178 -21.82 -7.11 15.22
C GLN A 178 -20.77 -6.62 16.22
N LYS A 179 -19.50 -6.93 16.02
CA LYS A 179 -18.43 -6.56 16.99
C LYS A 179 -17.69 -5.28 16.64
N LEU A 180 -17.41 -5.05 15.35
CA LEU A 180 -16.63 -3.90 14.93
C LEU A 180 -17.49 -2.78 14.35
N HIS A 181 -18.79 -3.02 14.11
CA HIS A 181 -19.70 -2.09 13.42
C HIS A 181 -19.10 -1.53 12.12
N LEU A 182 -18.34 -2.38 11.44
CA LEU A 182 -17.68 -2.09 10.18
C LEU A 182 -18.55 -2.70 9.08
N TYR A 183 -19.41 -1.92 8.52
CA TYR A 183 -20.09 -2.34 7.30
C TYR A 183 -19.04 -2.72 6.25
N ASN A 184 -19.32 -3.60 5.30
CA ASN A 184 -18.47 -4.19 4.24
C ASN A 184 -17.63 -3.22 3.39
N LYS A 185 -17.17 -2.16 3.96
CA LYS A 185 -16.62 -0.94 3.37
C LYS A 185 -15.09 -0.82 3.45
N LEU A 186 -14.42 -1.77 4.10
CA LEU A 186 -12.96 -1.72 4.29
C LEU A 186 -12.15 -1.92 3.01
N PHE A 187 -12.72 -2.61 2.03
CA PHE A 187 -12.05 -2.91 0.76
C PHE A 187 -12.54 -2.07 -0.43
N THR A 188 -13.45 -1.15 -0.20
CA THR A 188 -13.90 -0.19 -1.19
C THR A 188 -13.62 1.23 -0.68
N PRO A 189 -12.36 1.67 -0.73
CA PRO A 189 -11.96 2.94 -0.12
C PRO A 189 -12.69 4.14 -0.69
N THR A 190 -13.18 4.04 -1.89
CA THR A 190 -13.73 5.18 -2.63
C THR A 190 -15.23 5.15 -2.82
N THR A 191 -15.91 4.07 -2.44
CA THR A 191 -17.32 3.90 -2.79
C THR A 191 -18.30 4.36 -1.74
N ILE A 192 -17.82 4.94 -0.65
CA ILE A 192 -18.74 5.20 0.43
C ILE A 192 -18.67 6.64 0.85
N GLN A 193 -19.13 7.44 -0.06
CA GLN A 193 -19.87 8.66 0.24
C GLN A 193 -21.32 8.23 0.53
N PHE A 194 -21.69 8.15 1.78
CA PHE A 194 -23.05 8.28 2.29
C PHE A 194 -23.01 9.20 3.50
#